data_8d45f6c81a761de7773ec6a826b14f3d
#
_entry.id   8d45f6c81a761de7773ec6a826b14f3d
#
_cell.length_a   1.000
_cell.length_b   1.000
_cell.length_c   1.000
_cell.angle_alpha   90.00
_cell.angle_beta   90.00
_cell.angle_gamma   90.00
#
_symmetry.space_group_name_H-M   'P 1'
#
loop_
_entity.id
_entity.type
_entity.pdbx_description
1 polymer ?
#
loop_
_entity_poly.entity_id
_entity_poly.type
_entity_poly.pdbx_seq_one_letter_code
_entity_poly.pdbx_strand_id
1 'polypeptide(L)'
;MRRVLLMAVLVLAGCAGQVEPETRTVRVEVPVQVPCRAPEVAVPPWAAAGLKKGDSLEVKVRALLAERRQRMGYEELLLVAANACR
;
A
#
# COMPACT_ATOMS: atom_id res chain seq x y z
N MET A 1 26.06 69.40 -0.04
CA MET A 1 26.94 68.26 0.20
C MET A 1 26.62 67.53 1.52
N ARG A 2 26.53 68.26 2.60
CA ARG A 2 26.31 67.65 3.93
C ARG A 2 24.91 66.92 4.06
N ARG A 3 23.86 67.48 3.44
CA ARG A 3 22.55 66.87 3.44
C ARG A 3 22.42 65.65 2.53
N VAL A 4 23.18 65.61 1.44
CA VAL A 4 23.24 64.47 0.51
C VAL A 4 23.99 63.31 1.13
N LEU A 5 25.06 63.58 1.90
CA LEU A 5 25.84 62.58 2.65
C LEU A 5 24.98 61.93 3.75
N LEU A 6 24.16 62.72 4.48
CA LEU A 6 23.25 62.21 5.49
C LEU A 6 22.16 61.30 4.91
N MET A 7 21.65 61.62 3.75
CA MET A 7 20.67 60.79 3.03
C MET A 7 21.30 59.50 2.53
N ALA A 8 22.52 59.54 2.03
CA ALA A 8 23.22 58.31 1.58
C ALA A 8 23.49 57.32 2.73
N VAL A 9 23.82 57.80 3.92
CA VAL A 9 24.03 56.98 5.11
C VAL A 9 22.76 56.33 5.60
N LEU A 10 21.61 57.01 5.49
CA LEU A 10 20.30 56.49 5.86
C LEU A 10 19.84 55.36 4.92
N VAL A 11 20.17 55.43 3.63
CA VAL A 11 19.82 54.38 2.64
C VAL A 11 20.64 53.11 2.85
N LEU A 12 21.90 53.22 3.29
CA LEU A 12 22.75 52.05 3.57
C LEU A 12 22.36 51.31 4.88
N ALA A 13 21.76 51.98 5.84
CA ALA A 13 21.32 51.37 7.09
C ALA A 13 20.09 50.43 6.93
N GLY A 14 19.36 50.55 5.82
CA GLY A 14 18.16 49.75 5.54
C GLY A 14 18.43 48.30 5.09
N CYS A 15 19.66 47.95 4.74
CA CYS A 15 19.99 46.60 4.25
C CYS A 15 20.50 45.63 5.30
N ALA A 16 20.63 46.03 6.57
CA ALA A 16 21.23 45.21 7.64
C ALA A 16 20.22 44.28 8.36
N GLY A 17 19.01 44.14 7.88
CA GLY A 17 17.92 43.42 8.54
C GLY A 17 17.52 42.10 7.89
N GLN A 18 18.45 41.39 7.25
CA GLN A 18 18.16 40.01 6.84
C GLN A 18 18.27 39.10 8.06
N VAL A 19 17.12 38.81 8.65
CA VAL A 19 16.99 37.71 9.62
C VAL A 19 17.20 36.41 8.84
N GLU A 20 18.31 35.72 9.08
CA GLU A 20 18.50 34.37 8.58
C GLU A 20 17.29 33.52 9.00
N PRO A 21 16.61 32.84 8.04
CA PRO A 21 15.54 31.95 8.42
C PRO A 21 16.09 30.84 9.31
N GLU A 22 15.64 30.83 10.56
CA GLU A 22 15.96 29.80 11.51
C GLU A 22 15.50 28.45 10.91
N THR A 23 16.44 27.61 10.53
CA THR A 23 16.15 26.25 10.07
C THR A 23 15.56 25.44 11.22
N ARG A 24 14.25 25.44 11.28
CA ARG A 24 13.48 24.63 12.23
C ARG A 24 13.45 23.21 11.71
N THR A 25 14.23 22.32 12.30
CA THR A 25 14.10 20.89 12.07
C THR A 25 12.83 20.39 12.71
N VAL A 26 11.82 20.14 11.88
CA VAL A 26 10.59 19.48 12.33
C VAL A 26 10.78 17.99 12.17
N ARG A 27 10.80 17.27 13.29
CA ARG A 27 10.82 15.81 13.29
C ARG A 27 9.43 15.31 12.88
N VAL A 28 9.30 14.88 11.64
CA VAL A 28 8.08 14.26 11.15
C VAL A 28 8.23 12.75 11.33
N GLU A 29 7.46 12.18 12.23
CA GLU A 29 7.35 10.73 12.33
C GLU A 29 6.45 10.24 11.21
N VAL A 30 7.05 9.63 10.20
CA VAL A 30 6.30 8.97 9.12
C VAL A 30 6.06 7.53 9.58
N PRO A 31 4.79 7.13 9.81
CA PRO A 31 4.51 5.74 10.12
C PRO A 31 4.87 4.87 8.90
N VAL A 32 5.91 4.05 9.07
CA VAL A 32 6.27 3.04 8.08
C VAL A 32 5.29 1.89 8.27
N GLN A 33 4.43 1.67 7.28
CA GLN A 33 3.57 0.51 7.28
C GLN A 33 4.43 -0.75 7.14
N VAL A 34 4.42 -1.58 8.17
CA VAL A 34 4.97 -2.92 8.07
C VAL A 34 4.04 -3.72 7.16
N PRO A 35 4.53 -4.29 6.03
CA PRO A 35 3.67 -5.08 5.15
C PRO A 35 3.08 -6.25 5.94
N CYS A 36 1.75 -6.31 5.98
CA CYS A 36 1.04 -7.41 6.59
C CYS A 36 1.20 -8.66 5.73
N ARG A 37 1.69 -9.74 6.31
CA ARG A 37 1.67 -11.05 5.66
C ARG A 37 0.38 -11.76 6.01
N ALA A 38 -0.48 -11.93 5.01
CA ALA A 38 -1.65 -12.77 5.15
C ALA A 38 -1.22 -14.23 5.42
N PRO A 39 -1.96 -14.96 6.27
CA PRO A 39 -1.72 -16.40 6.45
C PRO A 39 -1.77 -17.12 5.11
N GLU A 40 -0.87 -18.06 4.91
CA GLU A 40 -0.85 -18.88 3.70
C GLU A 40 -2.04 -19.84 3.71
N VAL A 41 -2.81 -19.84 2.63
CA VAL A 41 -3.94 -20.74 2.43
C VAL A 41 -3.53 -21.82 1.43
N ALA A 42 -3.53 -23.08 1.86
CA ALA A 42 -3.21 -24.21 0.99
C ALA A 42 -4.24 -24.36 -0.12
N VAL A 43 -3.77 -24.49 -1.35
CA VAL A 43 -4.63 -24.76 -2.50
C VAL A 43 -5.06 -26.23 -2.45
N PRO A 44 -6.38 -26.53 -2.42
CA PRO A 44 -6.83 -27.90 -2.42
C PRO A 44 -6.60 -28.58 -3.76
N PRO A 45 -6.47 -29.90 -3.82
CA PRO A 45 -6.45 -30.64 -5.08
C PRO A 45 -7.82 -30.53 -5.75
N TRP A 46 -7.88 -29.86 -6.89
CA TRP A 46 -9.14 -29.63 -7.61
C TRP A 46 -9.72 -30.93 -8.15
N ALA A 47 -10.98 -31.19 -7.85
CA ALA A 47 -11.64 -32.42 -8.25
C ALA A 47 -11.74 -32.64 -9.77
N ALA A 48 -11.80 -31.56 -10.55
CA ALA A 48 -11.83 -31.63 -12.01
C ALA A 48 -10.45 -31.82 -12.66
N ALA A 49 -9.36 -31.68 -11.92
CA ALA A 49 -8.02 -31.82 -12.47
C ALA A 49 -7.69 -33.22 -12.98
N GLY A 50 -8.35 -34.25 -12.45
CA GLY A 50 -8.19 -35.63 -12.87
C GLY A 50 -9.10 -36.08 -14.02
N LEU A 51 -9.93 -35.20 -14.56
CA LEU A 51 -10.85 -35.53 -15.65
C LEU A 51 -10.13 -35.83 -16.95
N LYS A 52 -10.59 -36.87 -17.66
CA LYS A 52 -10.12 -37.28 -18.99
C LYS A 52 -11.19 -37.02 -20.01
N LYS A 53 -10.77 -36.85 -21.29
CA LYS A 53 -11.73 -36.63 -22.41
C LYS A 53 -12.73 -37.76 -22.57
N GLY A 54 -12.32 -39.01 -22.28
CA GLY A 54 -13.17 -40.20 -22.38
C GLY A 54 -14.12 -40.41 -21.20
N ASP A 55 -14.05 -39.62 -20.15
CA ASP A 55 -14.93 -39.75 -19.02
C ASP A 55 -16.39 -39.44 -19.39
N SER A 56 -17.34 -40.17 -18.77
CA SER A 56 -18.77 -39.95 -19.01
C SER A 56 -19.19 -38.54 -18.54
N LEU A 57 -20.26 -38.03 -19.13
CA LEU A 57 -20.84 -36.75 -18.75
C LEU A 57 -21.19 -36.69 -17.26
N GLU A 58 -21.71 -37.78 -16.71
CA GLU A 58 -22.04 -37.88 -15.28
C GLU A 58 -20.82 -37.71 -14.39
N VAL A 59 -19.70 -38.36 -14.72
CA VAL A 59 -18.45 -38.24 -14.00
C VAL A 59 -17.92 -36.81 -14.07
N LYS A 60 -17.97 -36.18 -15.23
CA LYS A 60 -17.55 -34.78 -15.43
C LYS A 60 -18.40 -33.82 -14.60
N VAL A 61 -19.71 -33.96 -14.63
CA VAL A 61 -20.61 -33.10 -13.86
C VAL A 61 -20.40 -33.27 -12.36
N ARG A 62 -20.24 -34.49 -11.88
CA ARG A 62 -19.96 -34.76 -10.46
C ARG A 62 -18.65 -34.13 -10.02
N ALA A 63 -17.59 -34.26 -10.81
CA ALA A 63 -16.31 -33.66 -10.51
C ALA A 63 -16.37 -32.13 -10.49
N LEU A 64 -17.07 -31.50 -11.44
CA LEU A 64 -17.24 -30.07 -11.48
C LEU A 64 -18.05 -29.52 -10.30
N LEU A 65 -19.09 -30.23 -9.88
CA LEU A 65 -19.87 -29.85 -8.69
C LEU A 65 -19.01 -29.97 -7.40
N ALA A 66 -18.20 -31.01 -7.31
CA ALA A 66 -17.28 -31.19 -6.19
C ALA A 66 -16.22 -30.05 -6.18
N GLU A 67 -15.65 -29.71 -7.32
CA GLU A 67 -14.69 -28.62 -7.44
C GLU A 67 -15.33 -27.25 -7.09
N ARG A 68 -16.57 -27.02 -7.51
CA ARG A 68 -17.29 -25.81 -7.11
C ARG A 68 -17.36 -25.64 -5.60
N ARG A 69 -17.67 -26.71 -4.88
CA ARG A 69 -17.69 -26.70 -3.42
C ARG A 69 -16.31 -26.44 -2.83
N GLN A 70 -15.27 -27.05 -3.41
CA GLN A 70 -13.89 -26.79 -3.00
C GLN A 70 -13.50 -25.32 -3.20
N ARG A 71 -13.87 -24.72 -4.34
CA ARG A 71 -13.60 -23.32 -4.62
C ARG A 71 -14.32 -22.38 -3.67
N MET A 72 -15.56 -22.66 -3.33
CA MET A 72 -16.32 -21.87 -2.36
C MET A 72 -15.63 -21.88 -0.99
N GLY A 73 -15.23 -23.04 -0.50
CA GLY A 73 -14.49 -23.14 0.77
C GLY A 73 -13.12 -22.48 0.72
N TYR A 74 -12.41 -22.61 -0.38
CA TYR A 74 -11.12 -21.95 -0.58
C TYR A 74 -11.24 -20.42 -0.60
N GLU A 75 -12.25 -19.88 -1.26
CA GLU A 75 -12.56 -18.44 -1.26
C GLU A 75 -12.84 -17.91 0.14
N GLU A 76 -13.60 -18.64 0.94
CA GLU A 76 -13.86 -18.27 2.34
C GLU A 76 -12.57 -18.18 3.16
N LEU A 77 -11.67 -19.14 2.99
CA LEU A 77 -10.37 -19.14 3.66
C LEU A 77 -9.49 -17.97 3.19
N LEU A 78 -9.52 -17.66 1.89
CA LEU A 78 -8.81 -16.50 1.34
C LEU A 78 -9.35 -15.18 1.89
N LEU A 79 -10.67 -15.05 2.03
CA LEU A 79 -11.30 -13.86 2.61
C LEU A 79 -10.90 -13.68 4.08
N VAL A 80 -10.89 -14.75 4.86
CA VAL A 80 -10.44 -14.71 6.25
C VAL A 80 -8.97 -14.30 6.32
N ALA A 81 -8.11 -14.88 5.47
CA ALA A 81 -6.69 -14.54 5.42
C ALA A 81 -6.48 -13.07 5.01
N ALA A 82 -7.21 -12.57 4.02
CA ALA A 82 -7.14 -11.19 3.59
C ALA A 82 -7.61 -10.21 4.67
N ASN A 83 -8.67 -10.57 5.40
CA ASN A 83 -9.19 -9.75 6.49
C ASN A 83 -8.27 -9.70 7.71
N ALA A 84 -7.38 -10.69 7.89
CA ALA A 84 -6.38 -10.68 8.96
C ALA A 84 -5.40 -9.50 8.84
N CYS A 85 -5.31 -8.86 7.67
CA CYS A 85 -4.46 -7.72 7.37
C CYS A 85 -5.20 -6.36 7.39
N ARG A 86 -6.39 -6.31 7.85
CA ARG A 86 -7.14 -5.04 8.01
C ARG A 86 -7.02 -4.45 9.40
#